data_ff615e625fe3ef7ab43101a44881db8e
#
_entry.id   ff615e625fe3ef7ab43101a44881db8e
#
_cell.length_a   1.000
_cell.length_b   1.000
_cell.length_c   1.000
_cell.angle_alpha   90.00
_cell.angle_beta   90.00
_cell.angle_gamma   90.00
#
_symmetry.space_group_name_H-M   'P 1'
#
loop_
_entity.id
_entity.type
_entity.pdbx_description
1 polymer ?
#
loop_
_entity_poly.entity_id
_entity_poly.type
_entity_poly.pdbx_seq_one_letter_code
_entity_poly.pdbx_strand_id
1 'polypeptide(L)'
;MRKCLWILGSFFLMMFIQANVFAQDNAVVAKIGERRITLSDFKRVTDYFDAERQKMLETNPQLKETVLRQFIQSMVISDLAKQKGFDRVPEIKEQLQFFSDNFLANEYLKREIAQKITVSDDELKSYYDSHKDEFKTQDMVKARHILVRVDNSASDDEKKKAKEKTELYLKKIKDGEDFAKLASDFSDDPGSKAKGGDLGFFPRGRMVKPFDDAAFSLKPGETSGIVETQFGFHIIKVEDRKDSSVESFDVVKERLKQKLSQDRTRKELTDFIDKAMKDSKTEIYPDVLTGGDKK
;
A
#
# COMPACT_ATOMS: atom_id res chain seq x y z
N MET A 1 13.46 -48.68 38.60
CA MET A 1 14.29 -48.63 37.40
C MET A 1 13.43 -48.53 36.13
N ARG A 2 12.76 -47.42 35.89
CA ARG A 2 11.89 -47.22 34.67
C ARG A 2 11.68 -45.72 34.36
N LYS A 3 12.75 -44.91 34.32
CA LYS A 3 12.64 -43.46 33.96
C LYS A 3 13.74 -42.95 33.00
N CYS A 4 14.56 -43.77 32.37
CA CYS A 4 15.67 -43.33 31.52
C CYS A 4 15.54 -43.63 30.02
N LEU A 5 14.37 -44.08 29.51
CA LEU A 5 14.26 -44.48 28.10
C LEU A 5 13.58 -43.43 27.18
N TRP A 6 13.08 -42.31 27.70
CA TRP A 6 12.36 -41.31 26.89
C TRP A 6 13.23 -40.12 26.43
N ILE A 7 14.40 -39.93 27.01
CA ILE A 7 15.28 -38.76 26.64
C ILE A 7 16.14 -39.10 25.42
N LEU A 8 16.46 -40.37 25.18
CA LEU A 8 17.29 -40.76 24.02
C LEU A 8 16.52 -40.78 22.69
N GLY A 9 15.21 -40.95 22.70
CA GLY A 9 14.38 -40.95 21.50
C GLY A 9 14.22 -39.55 20.85
N SER A 10 14.15 -38.49 21.65
CA SER A 10 13.98 -37.11 21.17
C SER A 10 15.26 -36.54 20.53
N PHE A 11 16.43 -36.92 21.03
CA PHE A 11 17.71 -36.50 20.47
C PHE A 11 18.04 -37.18 19.16
N PHE A 12 17.64 -38.45 19.00
CA PHE A 12 17.83 -39.22 17.74
C PHE A 12 16.90 -38.73 16.62
N LEU A 13 15.67 -38.33 16.96
CA LEU A 13 14.72 -37.77 15.97
C LEU A 13 15.13 -36.39 15.48
N MET A 14 15.69 -35.51 16.36
CA MET A 14 16.22 -34.21 15.94
C MET A 14 17.48 -34.34 15.06
N MET A 15 18.36 -35.30 15.32
CA MET A 15 19.54 -35.54 14.47
C MET A 15 19.14 -36.07 13.08
N PHE A 16 18.09 -36.88 12.95
CA PHE A 16 17.60 -37.34 11.66
C PHE A 16 16.94 -36.24 10.84
N ILE A 17 16.24 -35.31 11.46
CA ILE A 17 15.62 -34.16 10.77
C ILE A 17 16.72 -33.20 10.28
N GLN A 18 17.72 -32.89 11.09
CA GLN A 18 18.84 -32.03 10.66
C GLN A 18 19.68 -32.69 9.56
N ALA A 19 19.98 -33.99 9.65
CA ALA A 19 20.72 -34.70 8.61
C ALA A 19 19.98 -34.73 7.26
N ASN A 20 18.65 -34.83 7.24
CA ASN A 20 17.86 -34.78 6.02
C ASN A 20 17.83 -33.37 5.40
N VAL A 21 17.77 -32.31 6.21
CA VAL A 21 17.81 -30.93 5.72
C VAL A 21 19.20 -30.63 5.11
N PHE A 22 20.28 -30.99 5.77
CA PHE A 22 21.64 -30.84 5.24
C PHE A 22 21.88 -31.65 3.95
N ALA A 23 21.32 -32.84 3.84
CA ALA A 23 21.41 -33.68 2.64
C ALA A 23 20.62 -33.07 1.48
N GLN A 24 19.46 -32.49 1.75
CA GLN A 24 18.61 -31.88 0.73
C GLN A 24 19.19 -30.56 0.21
N ASP A 25 19.78 -29.73 1.08
CA ASP A 25 20.43 -28.47 0.69
C ASP A 25 21.68 -28.67 -0.17
N ASN A 26 22.36 -29.81 -0.02
CA ASN A 26 23.50 -30.21 -0.83
C ASN A 26 23.13 -30.96 -2.13
N ALA A 27 21.82 -31.17 -2.40
CA ALA A 27 21.37 -31.79 -3.64
C ALA A 27 21.84 -30.99 -4.86
N VAL A 28 22.46 -31.68 -5.80
CA VAL A 28 22.95 -31.07 -7.05
C VAL A 28 21.77 -30.80 -7.97
N VAL A 29 21.50 -29.55 -8.28
CA VAL A 29 20.42 -29.10 -9.17
C VAL A 29 20.91 -28.84 -10.61
N ALA A 30 22.23 -28.61 -10.80
CA ALA A 30 22.84 -28.46 -12.12
C ALA A 30 24.35 -28.72 -12.07
N LYS A 31 24.96 -28.90 -13.26
CA LYS A 31 26.42 -28.96 -13.43
C LYS A 31 26.83 -28.05 -14.56
N ILE A 32 27.98 -27.36 -14.39
CA ILE A 32 28.65 -26.55 -15.41
C ILE A 32 30.07 -27.10 -15.49
N GLY A 33 30.36 -27.99 -16.47
CA GLY A 33 31.56 -28.80 -16.45
C GLY A 33 31.69 -29.62 -15.15
N GLU A 34 32.79 -29.46 -14.43
CA GLU A 34 33.03 -30.11 -13.14
C GLU A 34 32.38 -29.40 -11.96
N ARG A 35 31.94 -28.15 -12.15
CA ARG A 35 31.31 -27.33 -11.10
C ARG A 35 29.88 -27.83 -10.81
N ARG A 36 29.63 -28.22 -9.58
CA ARG A 36 28.30 -28.60 -9.09
C ARG A 36 27.60 -27.38 -8.57
N ILE A 37 26.35 -27.22 -8.95
CA ILE A 37 25.44 -26.19 -8.42
C ILE A 37 24.43 -26.92 -7.53
N THR A 38 24.38 -26.54 -6.27
CA THR A 38 23.52 -27.16 -5.28
C THR A 38 22.20 -26.42 -5.12
N LEU A 39 21.22 -27.04 -4.47
CA LEU A 39 19.98 -26.40 -4.07
C LEU A 39 20.25 -25.18 -3.15
N SER A 40 21.24 -25.29 -2.26
CA SER A 40 21.67 -24.17 -1.41
C SER A 40 22.20 -22.98 -2.21
N ASP A 41 22.97 -23.24 -3.29
CA ASP A 41 23.44 -22.18 -4.19
C ASP A 41 22.27 -21.47 -4.86
N PHE A 42 21.27 -22.23 -5.32
CA PHE A 42 20.07 -21.68 -5.93
C PHE A 42 19.23 -20.91 -4.92
N LYS A 43 19.03 -21.41 -3.71
CA LYS A 43 18.30 -20.72 -2.63
C LYS A 43 18.95 -19.38 -2.32
N ARG A 44 20.28 -19.30 -2.18
CA ARG A 44 20.97 -18.02 -1.94
C ARG A 44 20.64 -16.94 -2.97
N VAL A 45 20.41 -17.32 -4.21
CA VAL A 45 20.01 -16.39 -5.28
C VAL A 45 18.56 -15.98 -5.13
N THR A 46 17.68 -16.94 -4.82
CA THR A 46 16.23 -16.67 -4.67
C THR A 46 15.89 -15.94 -3.38
N ASP A 47 16.75 -15.98 -2.36
CA ASP A 47 16.59 -15.23 -1.10
C ASP A 47 16.65 -13.70 -1.30
N TYR A 48 17.22 -13.24 -2.44
CA TYR A 48 17.19 -11.82 -2.82
C TYR A 48 15.90 -11.37 -3.51
N PHE A 49 15.00 -12.29 -3.83
CA PHE A 49 13.69 -11.94 -4.39
C PHE A 49 12.75 -11.42 -3.32
N ASP A 50 11.75 -10.62 -3.73
CA ASP A 50 10.67 -10.21 -2.83
C ASP A 50 9.83 -11.42 -2.35
N ALA A 51 9.10 -11.23 -1.27
CA ALA A 51 8.33 -12.31 -0.62
C ALA A 51 7.25 -12.91 -1.55
N GLU A 52 6.66 -12.12 -2.43
CA GLU A 52 5.66 -12.58 -3.39
C GLU A 52 6.30 -13.52 -4.41
N ARG A 53 7.43 -13.13 -4.97
CA ARG A 53 8.19 -13.93 -5.94
C ARG A 53 8.76 -15.20 -5.31
N GLN A 54 9.24 -15.14 -4.06
CA GLN A 54 9.66 -16.33 -3.31
C GLN A 54 8.50 -17.32 -3.16
N LYS A 55 7.32 -16.85 -2.75
CA LYS A 55 6.11 -17.67 -2.62
C LYS A 55 5.67 -18.28 -3.96
N MET A 56 5.77 -17.53 -5.05
CA MET A 56 5.49 -18.05 -6.39
C MET A 56 6.45 -19.18 -6.78
N LEU A 57 7.73 -19.08 -6.43
CA LEU A 57 8.71 -20.15 -6.67
C LEU A 57 8.46 -21.41 -5.86
N GLU A 58 7.89 -21.29 -4.66
CA GLU A 58 7.52 -22.45 -3.83
C GLU A 58 6.38 -23.26 -4.44
N THR A 59 5.42 -22.57 -5.05
CA THR A 59 4.16 -23.15 -5.54
C THR A 59 4.16 -23.49 -7.04
N ASN A 60 5.16 -22.98 -7.81
CA ASN A 60 5.22 -23.16 -9.26
C ASN A 60 6.54 -23.81 -9.71
N PRO A 61 6.57 -25.15 -9.91
CA PRO A 61 7.78 -25.86 -10.34
C PRO A 61 8.34 -25.39 -11.69
N GLN A 62 7.49 -25.01 -12.65
CA GLN A 62 7.91 -24.53 -13.96
C GLN A 62 8.63 -23.19 -13.87
N LEU A 63 8.10 -22.29 -13.03
CA LEU A 63 8.76 -21.01 -12.75
C LEU A 63 10.13 -21.24 -12.08
N LYS A 64 10.18 -22.17 -11.11
CA LYS A 64 11.41 -22.52 -10.40
C LYS A 64 12.46 -23.07 -11.36
N GLU A 65 12.09 -23.94 -12.28
CA GLU A 65 12.99 -24.45 -13.32
C GLU A 65 13.47 -23.34 -14.26
N THR A 66 12.57 -22.44 -14.67
CA THR A 66 12.89 -21.31 -15.53
C THR A 66 13.92 -20.38 -14.86
N VAL A 67 13.73 -20.04 -13.60
CA VAL A 67 14.65 -19.20 -12.82
C VAL A 67 16.00 -19.89 -12.63
N LEU A 68 16.00 -21.20 -12.33
CA LEU A 68 17.24 -21.99 -12.25
C LEU A 68 17.99 -21.95 -13.60
N ARG A 69 17.32 -22.17 -14.71
CA ARG A 69 17.92 -22.14 -16.05
C ARG A 69 18.53 -20.77 -16.36
N GLN A 70 17.82 -19.68 -16.05
CA GLN A 70 18.35 -18.31 -16.21
C GLN A 70 19.58 -18.06 -15.34
N PHE A 71 19.57 -18.53 -14.10
CA PHE A 71 20.73 -18.45 -13.22
C PHE A 71 21.95 -19.16 -13.80
N ILE A 72 21.77 -20.40 -14.27
CA ILE A 72 22.85 -21.17 -14.89
C ILE A 72 23.38 -20.47 -16.16
N GLN A 73 22.50 -19.96 -17.02
CA GLN A 73 22.88 -19.20 -18.21
C GLN A 73 23.74 -17.99 -17.85
N SER A 74 23.33 -17.23 -16.84
CA SER A 74 24.10 -16.06 -16.37
C SER A 74 25.47 -16.46 -15.86
N MET A 75 25.59 -17.59 -15.13
CA MET A 75 26.89 -18.09 -14.66
C MET A 75 27.80 -18.48 -15.83
N VAL A 76 27.27 -19.23 -16.80
CA VAL A 76 28.05 -19.66 -17.97
C VAL A 76 28.57 -18.45 -18.78
N ILE A 77 27.71 -17.47 -19.02
CA ILE A 77 28.09 -16.25 -19.74
C ILE A 77 29.11 -15.42 -18.94
N SER A 78 28.93 -15.31 -17.62
CA SER A 78 29.86 -14.63 -16.74
C SER A 78 31.25 -15.29 -16.75
N ASP A 79 31.29 -16.63 -16.68
CA ASP A 79 32.56 -17.38 -16.74
C ASP A 79 33.25 -17.20 -18.09
N LEU A 80 32.50 -17.21 -19.21
CA LEU A 80 33.02 -16.91 -20.54
C LEU A 80 33.57 -15.48 -20.64
N ALA A 81 32.86 -14.49 -20.10
CA ALA A 81 33.29 -13.10 -20.09
C ALA A 81 34.63 -12.94 -19.33
N LYS A 82 34.73 -13.57 -18.14
CA LYS A 82 36.01 -13.58 -17.38
C LYS A 82 37.16 -14.26 -18.13
N GLN A 83 36.90 -15.39 -18.77
CA GLN A 83 37.91 -16.06 -19.60
C GLN A 83 38.42 -15.16 -20.73
N LYS A 84 37.55 -14.31 -21.29
CA LYS A 84 37.90 -13.32 -22.29
C LYS A 84 38.48 -12.01 -21.72
N GLY A 85 38.66 -11.90 -20.43
CA GLY A 85 39.20 -10.72 -19.76
C GLY A 85 38.26 -9.52 -19.72
N PHE A 86 36.94 -9.73 -19.92
CA PHE A 86 35.94 -8.65 -19.93
C PHE A 86 35.83 -7.96 -18.56
N ASP A 87 36.07 -8.68 -17.49
CA ASP A 87 36.16 -8.17 -16.12
C ASP A 87 37.36 -7.25 -15.86
N ARG A 88 38.34 -7.23 -16.77
CA ARG A 88 39.55 -6.41 -16.71
C ARG A 88 39.47 -5.15 -17.57
N VAL A 89 38.46 -5.04 -18.42
CA VAL A 89 38.19 -3.82 -19.20
C VAL A 89 37.92 -2.67 -18.20
N PRO A 90 38.63 -1.52 -18.32
CA PRO A 90 38.57 -0.46 -17.31
C PRO A 90 37.17 -0.02 -16.97
N GLU A 91 36.33 0.25 -17.97
CA GLU A 91 34.95 0.70 -17.80
C GLU A 91 34.08 -0.36 -17.10
N ILE A 92 34.27 -1.63 -17.41
CA ILE A 92 33.55 -2.74 -16.75
C ILE A 92 34.01 -2.90 -15.31
N LYS A 93 35.33 -2.78 -15.07
CA LYS A 93 35.87 -2.83 -13.71
C LYS A 93 35.33 -1.71 -12.82
N GLU A 94 35.25 -0.49 -13.33
CA GLU A 94 34.67 0.64 -12.62
C GLU A 94 33.20 0.42 -12.30
N GLN A 95 32.41 -0.08 -13.26
CA GLN A 95 31.01 -0.42 -13.04
C GLN A 95 30.85 -1.52 -11.98
N LEU A 96 31.65 -2.59 -12.06
CA LEU A 96 31.60 -3.66 -11.06
C LEU A 96 31.95 -3.15 -9.66
N GLN A 97 32.96 -2.25 -9.55
CA GLN A 97 33.29 -1.62 -8.28
C GLN A 97 32.12 -0.79 -7.76
N PHE A 98 31.52 0.05 -8.59
CA PHE A 98 30.35 0.85 -8.21
C PHE A 98 29.17 -0.02 -7.71
N PHE A 99 28.85 -1.11 -8.41
CA PHE A 99 27.81 -2.05 -7.97
C PHE A 99 28.17 -2.73 -6.64
N SER A 100 29.44 -3.14 -6.49
CA SER A 100 29.92 -3.74 -5.26
C SER A 100 29.81 -2.80 -4.06
N ASP A 101 30.26 -1.54 -4.22
CA ASP A 101 30.24 -0.53 -3.16
C ASP A 101 28.79 -0.18 -2.78
N ASN A 102 27.91 0.01 -3.76
CA ASN A 102 26.49 0.24 -3.49
C ASN A 102 25.81 -0.94 -2.78
N PHE A 103 26.11 -2.17 -3.21
CA PHE A 103 25.58 -3.36 -2.57
C PHE A 103 26.06 -3.45 -1.12
N LEU A 104 27.37 -3.25 -0.89
CA LEU A 104 27.95 -3.28 0.45
C LEU A 104 27.33 -2.22 1.36
N ALA A 105 27.20 -0.98 0.87
CA ALA A 105 26.59 0.11 1.64
C ALA A 105 25.14 -0.20 2.00
N ASN A 106 24.34 -0.66 1.04
CA ASN A 106 22.95 -1.01 1.28
C ASN A 106 22.79 -2.19 2.27
N GLU A 107 23.58 -3.25 2.13
CA GLU A 107 23.54 -4.40 3.05
C GLU A 107 24.01 -4.01 4.46
N TYR A 108 25.00 -3.13 4.58
CA TYR A 108 25.46 -2.62 5.85
C TYR A 108 24.34 -1.83 6.57
N LEU A 109 23.74 -0.85 5.87
CA LEU A 109 22.64 -0.06 6.41
C LEU A 109 21.43 -0.93 6.80
N LYS A 110 21.08 -1.91 5.95
CA LYS A 110 19.98 -2.84 6.21
C LYS A 110 20.24 -3.66 7.48
N ARG A 111 21.40 -4.29 7.61
CA ARG A 111 21.69 -5.21 8.72
C ARG A 111 22.02 -4.50 10.02
N GLU A 112 22.80 -3.42 9.92
CA GLU A 112 23.28 -2.72 11.12
C GLU A 112 22.30 -1.69 11.66
N ILE A 113 21.40 -1.16 10.81
CA ILE A 113 20.42 -0.15 11.20
C ILE A 113 18.99 -0.71 11.06
N ALA A 114 18.50 -0.91 9.83
CA ALA A 114 17.09 -1.15 9.58
C ALA A 114 16.54 -2.40 10.27
N GLN A 115 17.28 -3.51 10.27
CA GLN A 115 16.84 -4.77 10.89
C GLN A 115 16.88 -4.76 12.42
N LYS A 116 17.57 -3.79 13.02
CA LYS A 116 17.63 -3.63 14.48
C LYS A 116 16.50 -2.75 15.03
N ILE A 117 15.76 -2.08 14.14
CA ILE A 117 14.64 -1.23 14.54
C ILE A 117 13.47 -2.10 15.00
N THR A 118 13.05 -1.88 16.22
CA THR A 118 11.86 -2.49 16.80
C THR A 118 10.97 -1.42 17.39
N VAL A 119 9.66 -1.63 17.33
CA VAL A 119 8.66 -0.81 18.02
C VAL A 119 7.88 -1.73 18.93
N SER A 120 7.92 -1.47 20.23
CA SER A 120 7.23 -2.29 21.23
C SER A 120 5.72 -1.98 21.26
N ASP A 121 4.95 -2.92 21.79
CA ASP A 121 3.51 -2.73 21.98
C ASP A 121 3.19 -1.57 22.92
N ASP A 122 4.03 -1.34 23.94
CA ASP A 122 3.87 -0.22 24.87
C ASP A 122 4.10 1.13 24.18
N GLU A 123 5.08 1.23 23.27
CA GLU A 123 5.30 2.42 22.45
C GLU A 123 4.12 2.68 21.52
N LEU A 124 3.59 1.63 20.86
CA LEU A 124 2.41 1.73 20.01
C LEU A 124 1.21 2.24 20.79
N LYS A 125 0.99 1.69 21.99
CA LYS A 125 -0.12 2.08 22.85
C LYS A 125 0.03 3.53 23.34
N SER A 126 1.23 3.92 23.76
CA SER A 126 1.54 5.29 24.18
C SER A 126 1.32 6.30 23.06
N TYR A 127 1.78 5.99 21.84
CA TYR A 127 1.55 6.83 20.67
C TYR A 127 0.06 6.97 20.37
N TYR A 128 -0.67 5.85 20.30
CA TYR A 128 -2.11 5.87 20.06
C TYR A 128 -2.86 6.71 21.08
N ASP A 129 -2.55 6.57 22.38
CA ASP A 129 -3.24 7.29 23.45
C ASP A 129 -2.97 8.80 23.42
N SER A 130 -1.78 9.20 22.96
CA SER A 130 -1.40 10.62 22.85
C SER A 130 -1.81 11.27 21.51
N HIS A 131 -2.16 10.46 20.49
CA HIS A 131 -2.48 10.93 19.13
C HIS A 131 -3.84 10.44 18.63
N LYS A 132 -4.83 10.33 19.51
CA LYS A 132 -6.17 9.81 19.17
C LYS A 132 -6.84 10.55 18.02
N ASP A 133 -6.51 11.81 17.83
CA ASP A 133 -7.04 12.61 16.72
C ASP A 133 -6.60 12.11 15.34
N GLU A 134 -5.42 11.46 15.23
CA GLU A 134 -4.95 10.83 13.98
C GLU A 134 -5.79 9.61 13.59
N PHE A 135 -6.53 9.03 14.53
CA PHE A 135 -7.34 7.82 14.37
C PHE A 135 -8.82 8.09 14.31
N LYS A 136 -9.22 9.37 14.24
CA LYS A 136 -10.62 9.72 14.04
C LYS A 136 -11.07 9.42 12.62
N THR A 137 -12.16 8.68 12.50
CA THR A 137 -12.89 8.55 11.25
C THR A 137 -13.68 9.83 10.97
N GLN A 138 -14.03 10.06 9.71
CA GLN A 138 -14.89 11.17 9.35
C GLN A 138 -16.38 10.80 9.53
N ASP A 139 -17.20 11.80 9.85
CA ASP A 139 -18.66 11.65 9.71
C ASP A 139 -18.99 11.30 8.26
N MET A 140 -19.86 10.31 8.06
CA MET A 140 -20.33 9.90 6.75
C MET A 140 -21.83 9.77 6.73
N VAL A 141 -22.44 10.17 5.64
CA VAL A 141 -23.87 9.92 5.37
C VAL A 141 -24.02 9.06 4.14
N LYS A 142 -24.97 8.12 4.18
CA LYS A 142 -25.45 7.40 3.01
C LYS A 142 -26.74 8.06 2.55
N ALA A 143 -26.77 8.52 1.30
CA ALA A 143 -27.93 9.23 0.80
C ALA A 143 -28.30 8.81 -0.62
N ARG A 144 -29.57 9.03 -0.95
CA ARG A 144 -30.06 9.07 -2.32
C ARG A 144 -30.43 10.48 -2.68
N HIS A 145 -30.39 10.80 -3.97
CA HIS A 145 -30.88 12.08 -4.46
C HIS A 145 -31.65 11.97 -5.78
N ILE A 146 -32.48 12.97 -6.01
CA ILE A 146 -33.10 13.26 -7.30
C ILE A 146 -32.60 14.63 -7.73
N LEU A 147 -32.01 14.72 -8.93
CA LEU A 147 -31.56 15.98 -9.55
C LEU A 147 -32.55 16.35 -10.65
N VAL A 148 -33.01 17.57 -10.61
CA VAL A 148 -33.60 18.26 -11.77
C VAL A 148 -32.57 19.26 -12.24
N ARG A 149 -31.91 18.94 -13.35
CA ARG A 149 -30.79 19.74 -13.86
C ARG A 149 -31.27 21.06 -14.44
N VAL A 150 -30.61 22.12 -14.07
CA VAL A 150 -30.74 23.43 -14.69
C VAL A 150 -29.40 24.16 -14.58
N ASP A 151 -28.98 24.77 -15.66
CA ASP A 151 -27.71 25.50 -15.67
C ASP A 151 -27.85 26.81 -14.90
N ASN A 152 -26.76 27.26 -14.27
CA ASN A 152 -26.73 28.53 -13.56
C ASN A 152 -27.00 29.74 -14.48
N SER A 153 -26.66 29.62 -15.77
CA SER A 153 -26.88 30.61 -16.80
C SER A 153 -28.27 30.55 -17.44
N ALA A 154 -29.11 29.56 -17.04
CA ALA A 154 -30.45 29.40 -17.53
C ALA A 154 -31.34 30.61 -17.18
N SER A 155 -32.32 30.89 -18.01
CA SER A 155 -33.29 31.96 -17.76
C SER A 155 -34.14 31.72 -16.51
N ASP A 156 -34.70 32.78 -15.95
CA ASP A 156 -35.56 32.70 -14.76
C ASP A 156 -36.77 31.79 -15.01
N ASP A 157 -37.30 31.76 -16.24
CA ASP A 157 -38.40 30.88 -16.61
C ASP A 157 -38.01 29.39 -16.61
N GLU A 158 -36.78 29.06 -17.08
CA GLU A 158 -36.25 27.70 -17.04
C GLU A 158 -36.00 27.25 -15.60
N LYS A 159 -35.40 28.11 -14.78
CA LYS A 159 -35.19 27.84 -13.35
C LYS A 159 -36.52 27.63 -12.64
N LYS A 160 -37.53 28.45 -12.93
CA LYS A 160 -38.87 28.32 -12.36
C LYS A 160 -39.51 26.99 -12.71
N LYS A 161 -39.46 26.59 -13.99
CA LYS A 161 -39.98 25.29 -14.44
C LYS A 161 -39.26 24.11 -13.78
N ALA A 162 -37.93 24.18 -13.67
CA ALA A 162 -37.15 23.14 -12.99
C ALA A 162 -37.53 23.03 -11.51
N LYS A 163 -37.74 24.17 -10.83
CA LYS A 163 -38.17 24.21 -9.44
C LYS A 163 -39.57 23.62 -9.27
N GLU A 164 -40.56 24.01 -10.11
CA GLU A 164 -41.90 23.46 -10.10
C GLU A 164 -41.92 21.95 -10.31
N LYS A 165 -41.08 21.46 -11.22
CA LYS A 165 -40.88 20.02 -11.48
C LYS A 165 -40.33 19.32 -10.20
N THR A 166 -39.36 19.96 -9.55
CA THR A 166 -38.78 19.43 -8.28
C THR A 166 -39.82 19.43 -7.14
N GLU A 167 -40.66 20.47 -7.06
CA GLU A 167 -41.77 20.54 -6.11
C GLU A 167 -42.78 19.41 -6.31
N LEU A 168 -43.12 19.08 -7.58
CA LEU A 168 -43.97 17.95 -7.90
C LEU A 168 -43.37 16.62 -7.41
N TYR A 169 -42.06 16.40 -7.60
CA TYR A 169 -41.41 15.17 -7.11
C TYR A 169 -41.35 15.12 -5.59
N LEU A 170 -41.06 16.25 -4.96
CA LEU A 170 -41.08 16.32 -3.48
C LEU A 170 -42.50 16.02 -2.92
N LYS A 171 -43.56 16.51 -3.59
CA LYS A 171 -44.94 16.19 -3.22
C LYS A 171 -45.19 14.69 -3.33
N LYS A 172 -44.82 14.05 -4.45
CA LYS A 172 -45.01 12.61 -4.66
C LYS A 172 -44.31 11.78 -3.59
N ILE A 173 -43.08 12.17 -3.18
CA ILE A 173 -42.36 11.53 -2.07
C ILE A 173 -43.15 11.67 -0.74
N LYS A 174 -43.67 12.86 -0.46
CA LYS A 174 -44.51 13.11 0.73
C LYS A 174 -45.80 12.33 0.72
N ASP A 175 -46.37 12.08 -0.46
CA ASP A 175 -47.59 11.29 -0.66
C ASP A 175 -47.32 9.77 -0.62
N GLY A 176 -46.03 9.35 -0.40
CA GLY A 176 -45.63 7.97 -0.16
C GLY A 176 -45.09 7.22 -1.39
N GLU A 177 -44.86 7.90 -2.51
CA GLU A 177 -44.19 7.24 -3.67
C GLU A 177 -42.75 6.85 -3.31
N ASP A 178 -42.30 5.72 -3.86
CA ASP A 178 -40.95 5.20 -3.61
C ASP A 178 -39.86 6.13 -4.19
N PHE A 179 -38.96 6.56 -3.33
CA PHE A 179 -37.91 7.51 -3.68
C PHE A 179 -36.97 6.96 -4.75
N ALA A 180 -36.58 5.68 -4.64
CA ALA A 180 -35.62 5.08 -5.58
C ALA A 180 -36.23 4.93 -6.96
N LYS A 181 -37.53 4.61 -7.03
CA LYS A 181 -38.26 4.55 -8.29
C LYS A 181 -38.36 5.93 -8.93
N LEU A 182 -38.73 6.96 -8.18
CA LEU A 182 -38.78 8.34 -8.68
C LEU A 182 -37.41 8.81 -9.16
N ALA A 183 -36.34 8.49 -8.45
CA ALA A 183 -34.98 8.81 -8.87
C ALA A 183 -34.59 8.09 -10.18
N SER A 184 -34.92 6.80 -10.32
CA SER A 184 -34.66 6.03 -11.54
C SER A 184 -35.44 6.56 -12.75
N ASP A 185 -36.68 6.98 -12.54
CA ASP A 185 -37.54 7.46 -13.64
C ASP A 185 -37.17 8.90 -14.05
N PHE A 186 -36.94 9.77 -13.08
CA PHE A 186 -36.97 11.22 -13.27
C PHE A 186 -35.70 11.99 -12.93
N SER A 187 -34.71 11.38 -12.25
CA SER A 187 -33.46 12.09 -11.95
C SER A 187 -32.67 12.38 -13.23
N ASP A 188 -32.10 13.56 -13.31
CA ASP A 188 -31.18 13.99 -14.37
C ASP A 188 -29.70 13.70 -14.03
N ASP A 189 -29.42 13.00 -12.90
CA ASP A 189 -28.06 12.59 -12.54
C ASP A 189 -27.70 11.23 -13.16
N PRO A 190 -26.83 11.20 -14.18
CA PRO A 190 -26.47 9.95 -14.85
C PRO A 190 -25.66 8.99 -13.96
N GLY A 191 -25.00 9.53 -12.93
CA GLY A 191 -24.14 8.74 -12.04
C GLY A 191 -24.89 7.86 -11.06
N SER A 192 -26.06 8.29 -10.60
CA SER A 192 -26.87 7.60 -9.61
C SER A 192 -28.26 7.18 -10.08
N LYS A 193 -28.77 7.75 -11.18
CA LYS A 193 -30.13 7.46 -11.70
C LYS A 193 -30.43 5.97 -11.77
N ALA A 194 -29.58 5.19 -12.44
CA ALA A 194 -29.77 3.75 -12.65
C ALA A 194 -29.77 2.93 -11.35
N LYS A 195 -29.26 3.54 -10.25
CA LYS A 195 -29.22 2.95 -8.92
C LYS A 195 -30.28 3.54 -7.98
N GLY A 196 -31.33 4.18 -8.53
CA GLY A 196 -32.36 4.84 -7.71
C GLY A 196 -31.85 6.04 -6.95
N GLY A 197 -30.89 6.77 -7.50
CA GLY A 197 -30.30 7.96 -6.88
C GLY A 197 -29.26 7.66 -5.80
N ASP A 198 -28.84 6.40 -5.59
CA ASP A 198 -27.91 5.99 -4.51
C ASP A 198 -26.50 6.54 -4.77
N LEU A 199 -26.00 7.31 -3.80
CA LEU A 199 -24.65 7.91 -3.78
C LEU A 199 -23.67 7.12 -2.91
N GLY A 200 -24.16 6.09 -2.18
CA GLY A 200 -23.39 5.40 -1.16
C GLY A 200 -23.05 6.29 0.03
N PHE A 201 -22.08 5.84 0.86
CA PHE A 201 -21.53 6.66 1.93
C PHE A 201 -20.52 7.68 1.39
N PHE A 202 -20.66 8.92 1.85
CA PHE A 202 -19.68 9.97 1.55
C PHE A 202 -19.40 10.81 2.79
N PRO A 203 -18.16 11.28 2.96
CA PRO A 203 -17.76 12.16 4.04
C PRO A 203 -18.18 13.61 3.74
N ARG A 204 -18.19 14.44 4.78
CA ARG A 204 -18.38 15.88 4.65
C ARG A 204 -17.30 16.51 3.73
N GLY A 205 -17.73 17.46 2.89
CA GLY A 205 -16.85 18.15 1.92
C GLY A 205 -16.66 17.40 0.61
N ARG A 206 -17.27 16.23 0.42
CA ARG A 206 -17.24 15.48 -0.83
C ARG A 206 -18.18 16.07 -1.89
N MET A 207 -19.31 16.57 -1.47
CA MET A 207 -20.33 17.17 -2.33
C MET A 207 -20.22 18.70 -2.30
N VAL A 208 -20.92 19.37 -3.24
CA VAL A 208 -20.99 20.83 -3.21
C VAL A 208 -21.66 21.32 -1.92
N LYS A 209 -21.23 22.47 -1.41
CA LYS A 209 -21.57 22.94 -0.06
C LYS A 209 -23.07 22.92 0.26
N PRO A 210 -24.00 23.42 -0.58
CA PRO A 210 -25.43 23.38 -0.25
C PRO A 210 -25.97 21.96 -0.12
N PHE A 211 -25.50 21.02 -0.95
CA PHE A 211 -25.89 19.62 -0.88
C PHE A 211 -25.34 18.97 0.41
N ASP A 212 -24.09 19.23 0.70
CA ASP A 212 -23.39 18.70 1.88
C ASP A 212 -24.07 19.16 3.17
N ASP A 213 -24.32 20.45 3.29
CA ASP A 213 -24.98 21.03 4.45
C ASP A 213 -26.39 20.43 4.65
N ALA A 214 -27.15 20.27 3.59
CA ALA A 214 -28.48 19.65 3.63
C ALA A 214 -28.40 18.18 4.05
N ALA A 215 -27.53 17.38 3.39
CA ALA A 215 -27.41 15.96 3.69
C ALA A 215 -26.98 15.70 5.14
N PHE A 216 -26.02 16.46 5.65
CA PHE A 216 -25.52 16.31 7.02
C PHE A 216 -26.41 16.90 8.11
N SER A 217 -27.44 17.71 7.74
CA SER A 217 -28.44 18.20 8.70
C SER A 217 -29.59 17.22 8.95
N LEU A 218 -29.78 16.23 8.05
CA LEU A 218 -30.86 15.26 8.09
C LEU A 218 -30.50 14.05 8.96
N LYS A 219 -31.51 13.46 9.57
CA LYS A 219 -31.41 12.16 10.25
C LYS A 219 -31.66 11.01 9.25
N PRO A 220 -31.19 9.79 9.55
CA PRO A 220 -31.56 8.61 8.79
C PRO A 220 -33.10 8.50 8.62
N GLY A 221 -33.52 8.25 7.39
CA GLY A 221 -34.96 8.21 6.99
C GLY A 221 -35.53 9.56 6.54
N GLU A 222 -34.90 10.68 6.87
CA GLU A 222 -35.42 12.00 6.51
C GLU A 222 -35.12 12.38 5.06
N THR A 223 -36.01 13.18 4.49
CA THR A 223 -35.89 13.76 3.16
C THR A 223 -35.82 15.29 3.27
N SER A 224 -34.93 15.89 2.50
CA SER A 224 -34.74 17.34 2.46
C SER A 224 -35.96 18.08 1.84
N GLY A 225 -36.01 19.39 2.01
CA GLY A 225 -36.68 20.26 1.06
C GLY A 225 -35.95 20.28 -0.29
N ILE A 226 -36.25 21.28 -1.11
CA ILE A 226 -35.49 21.53 -2.37
C ILE A 226 -34.16 22.18 -2.01
N VAL A 227 -33.08 21.60 -2.50
CA VAL A 227 -31.72 22.09 -2.31
C VAL A 227 -31.19 22.58 -3.65
N GLU A 228 -30.91 23.88 -3.74
CA GLU A 228 -30.37 24.50 -4.94
C GLU A 228 -28.84 24.41 -4.95
N THR A 229 -28.28 24.01 -6.09
CA THR A 229 -26.83 23.95 -6.33
C THR A 229 -26.50 24.48 -7.72
N GLN A 230 -25.22 24.59 -8.06
CA GLN A 230 -24.78 24.94 -9.41
C GLN A 230 -25.24 23.95 -10.50
N PHE A 231 -25.72 22.75 -10.16
CA PHE A 231 -26.17 21.72 -11.07
C PHE A 231 -27.68 21.73 -11.27
N GLY A 232 -28.43 22.45 -10.46
CA GLY A 232 -29.87 22.53 -10.44
C GLY A 232 -30.47 22.27 -9.07
N PHE A 233 -31.69 21.73 -9.04
CA PHE A 233 -32.45 21.47 -7.82
C PHE A 233 -32.38 20.00 -7.44
N HIS A 234 -32.12 19.75 -6.16
CA HIS A 234 -32.01 18.40 -5.59
C HIS A 234 -33.06 18.15 -4.54
N ILE A 235 -33.50 16.90 -4.43
CA ILE A 235 -34.15 16.34 -3.26
C ILE A 235 -33.23 15.26 -2.73
N ILE A 236 -32.90 15.29 -1.44
CA ILE A 236 -31.94 14.39 -0.80
C ILE A 236 -32.67 13.57 0.25
N LYS A 237 -32.46 12.26 0.27
CA LYS A 237 -32.93 11.37 1.33
C LYS A 237 -31.72 10.71 1.99
N VAL A 238 -31.54 10.90 3.27
CA VAL A 238 -30.51 10.20 4.04
C VAL A 238 -31.03 8.83 4.42
N GLU A 239 -30.27 7.79 4.09
CA GLU A 239 -30.63 6.39 4.44
C GLU A 239 -29.93 5.94 5.72
N ASP A 240 -28.68 6.34 5.92
CA ASP A 240 -27.86 5.92 7.05
C ASP A 240 -26.80 6.98 7.38
N ARG A 241 -26.23 6.90 8.57
CA ARG A 241 -25.19 7.80 9.05
C ARG A 241 -24.16 7.03 9.85
N LYS A 242 -22.89 7.37 9.66
CA LYS A 242 -21.79 6.92 10.50
C LYS A 242 -21.17 8.15 11.13
N ASP A 243 -21.34 8.29 12.43
CA ASP A 243 -20.69 9.37 13.16
C ASP A 243 -19.19 9.11 13.26
N SER A 244 -18.42 10.18 13.34
CA SER A 244 -16.98 10.06 13.57
C SER A 244 -16.74 9.31 14.88
N SER A 245 -15.75 8.45 14.83
CA SER A 245 -15.31 7.69 15.99
C SER A 245 -13.80 7.58 15.97
N VAL A 246 -13.20 7.31 17.12
CA VAL A 246 -11.77 6.95 17.16
C VAL A 246 -11.69 5.45 16.89
N GLU A 247 -10.96 5.06 15.83
CA GLU A 247 -10.70 3.64 15.57
C GLU A 247 -9.97 3.03 16.78
N SER A 248 -10.36 1.81 17.16
CA SER A 248 -9.73 1.16 18.32
C SER A 248 -8.27 0.84 18.07
N PHE A 249 -7.49 0.76 19.15
CA PHE A 249 -6.07 0.41 19.08
C PHE A 249 -5.83 -0.88 18.29
N ASP A 250 -6.64 -1.90 18.52
CA ASP A 250 -6.49 -3.21 17.86
C ASP A 250 -6.64 -3.12 16.34
N VAL A 251 -7.56 -2.26 15.86
CA VAL A 251 -7.78 -2.03 14.43
C VAL A 251 -6.59 -1.32 13.79
N VAL A 252 -5.99 -0.36 14.49
CA VAL A 252 -4.92 0.47 13.93
C VAL A 252 -3.51 -0.06 14.21
N LYS A 253 -3.36 -1.02 15.12
CA LYS A 253 -2.08 -1.50 15.66
C LYS A 253 -1.06 -1.84 14.57
N GLU A 254 -1.42 -2.66 13.60
CA GLU A 254 -0.49 -3.11 12.57
C GLU A 254 -0.05 -1.96 11.62
N ARG A 255 -1.00 -1.12 11.18
CA ARG A 255 -0.65 0.04 10.35
C ARG A 255 0.17 1.08 11.13
N LEU A 256 -0.11 1.26 12.42
CA LEU A 256 0.67 2.14 13.31
C LEU A 256 2.08 1.60 13.50
N LYS A 257 2.22 0.29 13.70
CA LYS A 257 3.53 -0.37 13.80
C LYS A 257 4.37 -0.16 12.55
N GLN A 258 3.77 -0.34 11.38
CA GLN A 258 4.45 -0.09 10.11
C GLN A 258 4.88 1.38 9.99
N LYS A 259 3.98 2.34 10.28
CA LYS A 259 4.27 3.78 10.24
C LYS A 259 5.46 4.10 11.15
N LEU A 260 5.38 3.75 12.44
CA LEU A 260 6.42 4.10 13.41
C LEU A 260 7.76 3.40 13.11
N SER A 261 7.72 2.14 12.64
CA SER A 261 8.94 1.44 12.22
C SER A 261 9.59 2.10 11.00
N GLN A 262 8.80 2.51 10.01
CA GLN A 262 9.32 3.21 8.83
C GLN A 262 9.89 4.59 9.20
N ASP A 263 9.19 5.36 10.01
CA ASP A 263 9.63 6.69 10.43
C ASP A 263 10.91 6.60 11.25
N ARG A 264 11.01 5.65 12.21
CA ARG A 264 12.22 5.39 12.99
C ARG A 264 13.37 4.94 12.09
N THR A 265 13.11 4.01 11.19
CA THR A 265 14.14 3.52 10.25
C THR A 265 14.68 4.67 9.41
N ARG A 266 13.81 5.52 8.86
CA ARG A 266 14.22 6.67 8.06
C ARG A 266 15.09 7.63 8.88
N LYS A 267 14.65 7.95 10.10
CA LYS A 267 15.40 8.83 10.99
C LYS A 267 16.79 8.26 11.33
N GLU A 268 16.85 7.02 11.79
CA GLU A 268 18.10 6.37 12.19
C GLU A 268 19.09 6.24 11.01
N LEU A 269 18.57 5.92 9.79
CA LEU A 269 19.39 5.89 8.58
C LEU A 269 19.95 7.27 8.24
N THR A 270 19.12 8.32 8.31
CA THR A 270 19.56 9.69 8.05
C THR A 270 20.62 10.12 9.05
N ASP A 271 20.34 9.96 10.34
CA ASP A 271 21.27 10.34 11.42
C ASP A 271 22.60 9.58 11.29
N PHE A 272 22.55 8.28 10.94
CA PHE A 272 23.75 7.47 10.74
C PHE A 272 24.57 7.95 9.53
N ILE A 273 23.91 8.21 8.40
CA ILE A 273 24.59 8.67 7.17
C ILE A 273 25.21 10.05 7.40
N ASP A 274 24.48 10.98 8.01
CA ASP A 274 24.97 12.32 8.30
C ASP A 274 26.20 12.28 9.22
N LYS A 275 26.14 11.42 10.24
CA LYS A 275 27.28 11.19 11.12
C LYS A 275 28.48 10.60 10.36
N ALA A 276 28.28 9.58 9.55
CA ALA A 276 29.33 8.95 8.76
C ALA A 276 29.99 9.93 7.80
N MET A 277 29.20 10.76 7.10
CA MET A 277 29.71 11.80 6.21
C MET A 277 30.51 12.86 6.98
N LYS A 278 30.06 13.28 8.15
CA LYS A 278 30.77 14.22 9.02
C LYS A 278 32.09 13.63 9.50
N ASP A 279 32.08 12.40 10.00
CA ASP A 279 33.28 11.72 10.52
C ASP A 279 34.32 11.51 9.41
N SER A 280 33.85 11.28 8.18
CA SER A 280 34.69 11.17 6.98
C SER A 280 35.14 12.51 6.40
N LYS A 281 34.76 13.64 7.00
CA LYS A 281 35.04 15.00 6.51
C LYS A 281 34.63 15.18 5.03
N THR A 282 33.44 14.67 4.68
CA THR A 282 32.94 14.70 3.30
C THR A 282 32.61 16.13 2.89
N GLU A 283 33.10 16.56 1.74
CA GLU A 283 32.77 17.84 1.11
C GLU A 283 32.06 17.57 -0.22
N ILE A 284 30.96 18.28 -0.47
CA ILE A 284 30.18 18.20 -1.70
C ILE A 284 30.22 19.55 -2.38
N TYR A 285 30.45 19.58 -3.69
CA TYR A 285 30.54 20.80 -4.49
C TYR A 285 29.42 20.84 -5.55
N PRO A 286 28.18 21.23 -5.17
CA PRO A 286 27.03 21.17 -6.07
C PRO A 286 27.18 22.07 -7.30
N ASP A 287 27.85 23.20 -7.15
CA ASP A 287 28.07 24.17 -8.23
C ASP A 287 28.84 23.59 -9.42
N VAL A 288 29.71 22.60 -9.16
CA VAL A 288 30.43 21.90 -10.21
C VAL A 288 29.50 21.04 -11.08
N LEU A 289 28.44 20.47 -10.47
CA LEU A 289 27.45 19.64 -11.18
C LEU A 289 26.54 20.46 -12.09
N THR A 290 26.28 21.71 -11.73
CA THR A 290 25.33 22.59 -12.44
C THR A 290 26.03 23.46 -13.50
N GLY A 291 27.33 23.26 -13.74
CA GLY A 291 28.10 24.07 -14.71
C GLY A 291 28.30 25.51 -14.25
N GLY A 292 28.17 25.77 -12.95
CA GLY A 292 28.48 27.09 -12.37
C GLY A 292 29.96 27.40 -12.59
N ASP A 293 30.22 28.50 -13.32
CA ASP A 293 31.58 29.03 -13.53
C ASP A 293 32.26 29.22 -12.17
N LYS A 294 33.46 28.67 -12.06
CA LYS A 294 34.38 29.07 -10.99
C LYS A 294 34.66 30.57 -11.14
N LYS A 295 34.05 31.40 -10.28
CA LYS A 295 34.57 32.77 -10.06
C LYS A 295 35.84 32.71 -9.24
#